data_6cc6f2f61a7ade89f33010b26a9e0c9d
#
_entry.id   6cc6f2f61a7ade89f33010b26a9e0c9d
#
_cell.length_a   1.000
_cell.length_b   1.000
_cell.length_c   1.000
_cell.angle_alpha   90.00
_cell.angle_beta   90.00
_cell.angle_gamma   90.00
#
_symmetry.space_group_name_H-M   'P 1'
#
loop_
_entity.id
_entity.type
_entity.pdbx_description
1 polymer ?
#
loop_
_entity_poly.entity_id
_entity_poly.type
_entity_poly.pdbx_seq_one_letter_code
_entity_poly.pdbx_strand_id
1 'polypeptide(L)'
;MSTSDADRPTAPTAPVDPLAGLRRAGDPPWDVYLTGTVFLDIIFTGLDSAPVRGTESWARGMGSSPGGVANMATALARLGLRTSLAAAFGDDMYGDYCRDALEHGEGIDLSLSRTIPGWHSPVTVSMAYEGERTMVSHGHEAPPATVPPGAPAGRSPAEAPGGAPVPLT
;
A
#
# COMPACT_ATOMS: atom_id res chain seq x y z
N MET A 1 -2.20 48.34 0.58
CA MET A 1 -1.47 47.36 1.42
C MET A 1 -1.29 46.12 0.55
N SER A 2 -0.07 45.94 0.04
CA SER A 2 0.26 44.83 -0.88
C SER A 2 0.66 43.64 -0.01
N THR A 3 -0.12 42.56 -0.05
CA THR A 3 0.23 41.30 0.61
C THR A 3 1.33 40.61 -0.22
N SER A 4 2.47 40.41 0.41
CA SER A 4 3.66 39.75 -0.15
C SER A 4 3.33 38.31 -0.58
N ASP A 5 3.67 38.00 -1.84
CA ASP A 5 3.51 36.68 -2.49
C ASP A 5 4.59 35.64 -2.03
N ALA A 6 5.14 35.84 -0.84
CA ALA A 6 6.30 35.11 -0.34
C ALA A 6 5.99 33.82 0.46
N ASP A 7 4.71 33.42 0.58
CA ASP A 7 4.32 32.28 1.45
C ASP A 7 3.53 31.18 0.68
N ARG A 8 3.86 31.00 -0.60
CA ARG A 8 3.34 29.86 -1.34
C ARG A 8 4.27 28.68 -1.07
N PRO A 9 3.77 27.57 -0.47
CA PRO A 9 4.59 26.37 -0.29
C PRO A 9 5.09 25.91 -1.68
N THR A 10 6.40 25.80 -1.83
CA THR A 10 7.03 25.23 -3.03
C THR A 10 6.52 23.81 -3.19
N ALA A 11 6.09 23.45 -4.40
CA ALA A 11 5.70 22.08 -4.73
C ALA A 11 6.81 21.11 -4.30
N PRO A 12 6.48 19.95 -3.70
CA PRO A 12 7.48 18.98 -3.29
C PRO A 12 8.34 18.62 -4.50
N THR A 13 9.65 18.77 -4.37
CA THR A 13 10.62 18.36 -5.39
C THR A 13 10.46 16.85 -5.59
N ALA A 14 10.37 16.39 -6.84
CA ALA A 14 10.31 14.96 -7.13
C ALA A 14 11.46 14.23 -6.43
N PRO A 15 11.24 13.05 -5.84
CA PRO A 15 12.27 12.32 -5.14
C PRO A 15 13.45 12.04 -6.09
N VAL A 16 14.66 12.27 -5.59
CA VAL A 16 15.88 11.98 -6.35
C VAL A 16 16.00 10.46 -6.46
N ASP A 17 16.16 9.96 -7.70
CA ASP A 17 16.37 8.53 -7.94
C ASP A 17 17.76 8.08 -7.42
N PRO A 18 17.81 7.32 -6.30
CA PRO A 18 19.07 6.95 -5.68
C PRO A 18 19.88 5.94 -6.49
N LEU A 19 19.25 5.26 -7.46
CA LEU A 19 19.86 4.20 -8.25
C LEU A 19 20.12 4.61 -9.71
N ALA A 20 19.83 5.86 -10.10
CA ALA A 20 19.96 6.31 -11.49
C ALA A 20 21.33 6.02 -12.11
N GLY A 21 22.42 6.21 -11.35
CA GLY A 21 23.80 5.97 -11.80
C GLY A 21 24.24 4.49 -11.78
N LEU A 22 23.42 3.60 -11.23
CA LEU A 22 23.73 2.18 -11.10
C LEU A 22 22.98 1.30 -12.13
N ARG A 23 21.90 1.82 -12.72
CA ARG A 23 21.08 1.06 -13.68
C ARG A 23 21.77 0.89 -15.01
N ARG A 24 21.55 -0.28 -15.61
CA ARG A 24 22.11 -0.69 -16.90
C ARG A 24 21.01 -0.96 -17.91
N ALA A 25 21.35 -0.90 -19.18
CA ALA A 25 20.45 -1.35 -20.24
C ALA A 25 20.12 -2.83 -20.06
N GLY A 26 18.83 -3.18 -20.02
CA GLY A 26 18.35 -4.54 -19.78
C GLY A 26 17.99 -4.86 -18.33
N ASP A 27 18.23 -3.95 -17.39
CA ASP A 27 17.73 -4.11 -16.03
C ASP A 27 16.19 -4.13 -16.02
N PRO A 28 15.57 -4.81 -15.03
CA PRO A 28 14.13 -4.78 -14.85
C PRO A 28 13.59 -3.35 -14.74
N PRO A 29 12.32 -3.11 -15.14
CA PRO A 29 11.71 -1.77 -15.05
C PRO A 29 11.53 -1.30 -13.61
N TRP A 30 11.54 -2.21 -12.64
CA TRP A 30 11.36 -1.94 -11.21
C TRP A 30 12.61 -2.29 -10.42
N ASP A 31 12.85 -1.50 -9.36
CA ASP A 31 13.90 -1.77 -8.38
C ASP A 31 13.40 -2.69 -7.27
N VAL A 32 12.09 -2.58 -6.96
CA VAL A 32 11.44 -3.39 -5.93
C VAL A 32 10.08 -3.86 -6.44
N TYR A 33 9.79 -5.13 -6.20
CA TYR A 33 8.52 -5.76 -6.41
C TYR A 33 7.94 -6.25 -5.08
N LEU A 34 6.70 -5.90 -4.82
CA LEU A 34 5.98 -6.27 -3.60
C LEU A 34 4.69 -7.00 -3.95
N THR A 35 4.27 -7.88 -3.06
CA THR A 35 2.94 -8.50 -3.12
C THR A 35 2.36 -8.62 -1.71
N GLY A 36 1.06 -8.51 -1.59
CA GLY A 36 0.36 -8.63 -0.32
C GLY A 36 -1.02 -8.00 -0.33
N THR A 37 -1.62 -7.94 0.85
CA THR A 37 -2.94 -7.33 1.02
C THR A 37 -2.81 -5.83 1.21
N VAL A 38 -3.61 -5.07 0.44
CA VAL A 38 -3.82 -3.63 0.62
C VAL A 38 -5.14 -3.45 1.36
N PHE A 39 -5.13 -2.63 2.40
CA PHE A 39 -6.33 -2.21 3.13
C PHE A 39 -6.62 -0.74 2.82
N LEU A 40 -7.88 -0.33 2.85
CA LEU A 40 -8.19 1.06 3.15
C LEU A 40 -8.14 1.25 4.66
N ASP A 41 -7.16 2.00 5.16
CA ASP A 41 -7.09 2.39 6.56
C ASP A 41 -7.89 3.68 6.77
N ILE A 42 -8.92 3.63 7.62
CA ILE A 42 -9.67 4.78 8.13
C ILE A 42 -9.16 5.05 9.53
N ILE A 43 -8.55 6.22 9.74
CA ILE A 43 -7.80 6.54 10.96
C ILE A 43 -8.51 7.65 11.71
N PHE A 44 -9.00 7.36 12.92
CA PHE A 44 -9.51 8.35 13.84
C PHE A 44 -8.44 8.71 14.89
N THR A 45 -8.20 9.99 15.08
CA THR A 45 -7.21 10.51 16.03
C THR A 45 -7.83 11.46 17.04
N GLY A 46 -7.20 11.56 18.21
CA GLY A 46 -7.63 12.50 19.26
C GLY A 46 -8.94 12.09 19.93
N LEU A 47 -9.19 10.81 20.10
CA LEU A 47 -10.19 10.32 21.04
C LEU A 47 -9.68 10.52 22.45
N ASP A 48 -10.54 10.97 23.37
CA ASP A 48 -10.16 11.21 24.78
C ASP A 48 -9.97 9.91 25.56
N SER A 49 -10.68 8.85 25.17
CA SER A 49 -10.62 7.52 25.78
C SER A 49 -11.08 6.45 24.78
N ALA A 50 -10.98 5.20 25.17
CA ALA A 50 -11.58 4.10 24.43
C ALA A 50 -13.09 4.31 24.22
N PRO A 51 -13.66 3.95 23.05
CA PRO A 51 -15.10 3.99 22.82
C PRO A 51 -15.86 3.17 23.87
N VAL A 52 -16.90 3.75 24.43
CA VAL A 52 -17.74 3.12 25.46
C VAL A 52 -19.01 2.57 24.82
N ARG A 53 -19.33 1.32 25.13
CA ARG A 53 -20.53 0.66 24.61
C ARG A 53 -21.81 1.43 24.94
N GLY A 54 -22.65 1.65 23.94
CA GLY A 54 -23.92 2.36 24.09
C GLY A 54 -23.81 3.88 24.05
N THR A 55 -22.62 4.41 23.74
CA THR A 55 -22.39 5.85 23.57
C THR A 55 -21.79 6.16 22.20
N GLU A 56 -21.79 7.42 21.81
CA GLU A 56 -21.09 7.94 20.64
C GLU A 56 -19.82 8.65 21.10
N SER A 57 -18.68 8.32 20.47
CA SER A 57 -17.39 8.97 20.73
C SER A 57 -16.99 9.81 19.50
N TRP A 58 -16.55 11.04 19.75
CA TRP A 58 -16.12 11.96 18.69
C TRP A 58 -14.61 12.07 18.64
N ALA A 59 -14.04 11.74 17.47
CA ALA A 59 -12.62 11.94 17.20
C ALA A 59 -12.37 13.40 16.78
N ARG A 60 -11.22 13.97 17.15
CA ARG A 60 -10.83 15.33 16.71
C ARG A 60 -10.24 15.35 15.30
N GLY A 61 -9.77 14.24 14.81
CA GLY A 61 -9.24 14.12 13.46
C GLY A 61 -9.60 12.80 12.80
N MET A 62 -9.68 12.84 11.47
CA MET A 62 -9.89 11.67 10.63
C MET A 62 -8.98 11.75 9.41
N GLY A 63 -8.44 10.63 8.98
CA GLY A 63 -7.71 10.46 7.73
C GLY A 63 -7.99 9.11 7.11
N SER A 64 -7.62 8.97 5.84
CA SER A 64 -7.66 7.70 5.13
C SER A 64 -6.41 7.53 4.30
N SER A 65 -5.89 6.31 4.22
CA SER A 65 -4.74 5.97 3.36
C SER A 65 -4.75 4.50 2.99
N PRO A 66 -4.12 4.11 1.87
CA PRO A 66 -3.79 2.71 1.65
C PRO A 66 -2.86 2.19 2.74
N GLY A 67 -3.20 1.02 3.31
CA GLY A 67 -2.47 0.37 4.39
C GLY A 67 -1.99 -1.03 4.01
N GLY A 68 -1.53 -1.80 5.01
CA GLY A 68 -0.93 -3.11 4.78
C GLY A 68 0.38 -3.02 3.99
N VAL A 69 0.56 -3.83 2.94
CA VAL A 69 1.76 -3.80 2.09
C VAL A 69 1.94 -2.45 1.38
N ALA A 70 0.88 -1.67 1.20
CA ALA A 70 0.94 -0.34 0.59
C ALA A 70 1.82 0.64 1.39
N ASN A 71 1.89 0.52 2.72
CA ASN A 71 2.78 1.35 3.54
C ASN A 71 4.25 1.18 3.13
N MET A 72 4.67 -0.07 2.88
CA MET A 72 6.03 -0.35 2.42
C MET A 72 6.25 0.14 0.99
N ALA A 73 5.30 -0.09 0.09
CA ALA A 73 5.38 0.37 -1.29
C ALA A 73 5.51 1.89 -1.37
N THR A 74 4.68 2.62 -0.62
CA THR A 74 4.73 4.09 -0.51
C THR A 74 6.08 4.57 0.03
N ALA A 75 6.58 3.94 1.11
CA ALA A 75 7.87 4.32 1.67
C ALA A 75 9.01 4.18 0.65
N LEU A 76 9.05 3.06 -0.09
CA LEU A 76 10.07 2.81 -1.11
C LEU A 76 9.94 3.78 -2.30
N ALA A 77 8.71 4.05 -2.77
CA ALA A 77 8.48 5.03 -3.83
C ALA A 77 8.94 6.43 -3.42
N ARG A 78 8.62 6.87 -2.20
CA ARG A 78 9.05 8.17 -1.65
C ARG A 78 10.56 8.27 -1.44
N LEU A 79 11.25 7.14 -1.28
CA LEU A 79 12.72 7.07 -1.29
C LEU A 79 13.32 7.13 -2.71
N GLY A 80 12.49 7.23 -3.75
CA GLY A 80 12.91 7.36 -5.14
C GLY A 80 13.17 6.02 -5.85
N LEU A 81 12.73 4.90 -5.28
CA LEU A 81 12.84 3.59 -5.92
C LEU A 81 11.65 3.36 -6.87
N ARG A 82 11.91 2.79 -8.05
CA ARG A 82 10.86 2.34 -8.98
C ARG A 82 10.19 1.12 -8.37
N THR A 83 9.01 1.34 -7.79
CA THR A 83 8.29 0.33 -7.01
C THR A 83 7.11 -0.23 -7.79
N SER A 84 6.98 -1.55 -7.86
CA SER A 84 5.81 -2.25 -8.37
C SER A 84 5.12 -3.03 -7.26
N LEU A 85 3.81 -3.03 -7.28
CA LEU A 85 2.96 -3.74 -6.32
C LEU A 85 1.93 -4.60 -7.04
N ALA A 86 1.93 -5.91 -6.77
CA ALA A 86 0.86 -6.81 -7.18
C ALA A 86 -0.08 -7.08 -6.01
N ALA A 87 -1.28 -6.53 -6.08
CA ALA A 87 -2.32 -6.69 -5.08
C ALA A 87 -3.68 -6.95 -5.74
N ALA A 88 -4.64 -7.40 -4.95
CA ALA A 88 -6.04 -7.49 -5.35
C ALA A 88 -6.80 -6.29 -4.80
N PHE A 89 -7.66 -5.71 -5.63
CA PHE A 89 -8.58 -4.63 -5.29
C PHE A 89 -10.00 -5.05 -5.66
N GLY A 90 -11.00 -4.63 -4.89
CA GLY A 90 -12.39 -4.74 -5.30
C GLY A 90 -12.75 -3.72 -6.37
N ASP A 91 -13.88 -3.94 -7.03
CA ASP A 91 -14.53 -2.95 -7.89
C ASP A 91 -15.46 -2.03 -7.08
N ASP A 92 -15.02 -1.69 -5.88
CA ASP A 92 -15.72 -0.83 -4.93
C ASP A 92 -14.97 0.50 -4.69
N MET A 93 -15.63 1.46 -4.05
CA MET A 93 -15.06 2.77 -3.77
C MET A 93 -13.75 2.71 -2.94
N TYR A 94 -13.56 1.66 -2.16
CA TYR A 94 -12.36 1.46 -1.34
C TYR A 94 -11.17 1.02 -2.19
N GLY A 95 -11.42 0.10 -3.14
CA GLY A 95 -10.44 -0.34 -4.12
C GLY A 95 -10.02 0.78 -5.06
N ASP A 96 -10.99 1.54 -5.58
CA ASP A 96 -10.74 2.69 -6.45
C ASP A 96 -9.88 3.75 -5.75
N TYR A 97 -10.23 4.12 -4.51
CA TYR A 97 -9.45 5.06 -3.71
C TYR A 97 -8.01 4.58 -3.49
N CYS A 98 -7.82 3.32 -3.10
CA CYS A 98 -6.48 2.78 -2.85
C CYS A 98 -5.65 2.74 -4.13
N ARG A 99 -6.24 2.34 -5.26
CA ARG A 99 -5.55 2.34 -6.57
C ARG A 99 -5.12 3.74 -6.98
N ASP A 100 -6.04 4.70 -6.94
CA ASP A 100 -5.76 6.09 -7.33
C ASP A 100 -4.64 6.70 -6.47
N ALA A 101 -4.73 6.52 -5.15
CA ALA A 101 -3.71 7.03 -4.22
C ALA A 101 -2.33 6.41 -4.47
N LEU A 102 -2.24 5.11 -4.78
CA LEU A 102 -0.98 4.43 -5.01
C LEU A 102 -0.41 4.73 -6.40
N GLU A 103 -1.23 4.64 -7.44
CA GLU A 103 -0.80 4.79 -8.83
C GLU A 103 -0.53 6.25 -9.18
N HIS A 104 -1.50 7.14 -8.96
CA HIS A 104 -1.39 8.56 -9.31
C HIS A 104 -0.78 9.41 -8.19
N GLY A 105 -1.06 9.08 -6.93
CA GLY A 105 -0.52 9.81 -5.79
C GLY A 105 0.94 9.51 -5.49
N GLU A 106 1.35 8.25 -5.53
CA GLU A 106 2.69 7.81 -5.13
C GLU A 106 3.55 7.31 -6.32
N GLY A 107 2.98 7.20 -7.53
CA GLY A 107 3.70 6.74 -8.72
C GLY A 107 4.10 5.26 -8.67
N ILE A 108 3.37 4.44 -7.94
CA ILE A 108 3.62 3.00 -7.82
C ILE A 108 3.02 2.27 -9.03
N ASP A 109 3.80 1.40 -9.65
CA ASP A 109 3.33 0.57 -10.75
C ASP A 109 2.39 -0.53 -10.23
N LEU A 110 1.13 -0.47 -10.64
CA LEU A 110 0.08 -1.45 -10.34
C LEU A 110 -0.27 -2.36 -11.52
N SER A 111 0.57 -2.41 -12.57
CA SER A 111 0.30 -3.20 -13.79
C SER A 111 0.13 -4.70 -13.53
N LEU A 112 0.71 -5.20 -12.44
CA LEU A 112 0.58 -6.59 -11.99
C LEU A 112 -0.55 -6.80 -10.96
N SER A 113 -1.23 -5.73 -10.57
CA SER A 113 -2.39 -5.79 -9.68
C SER A 113 -3.66 -6.14 -10.48
N ARG A 114 -4.68 -6.62 -9.79
CA ARG A 114 -5.96 -6.97 -10.41
C ARG A 114 -7.13 -6.37 -9.67
N THR A 115 -8.17 -5.99 -10.42
CA THR A 115 -9.49 -5.65 -9.87
C THR A 115 -10.38 -6.87 -9.96
N ILE A 116 -11.07 -7.21 -8.88
CA ILE A 116 -11.92 -8.40 -8.77
C ILE A 116 -13.38 -7.96 -8.68
N PRO A 117 -14.20 -8.24 -9.70
CA PRO A 117 -15.61 -7.87 -9.70
C PRO A 117 -16.38 -8.51 -8.55
N GLY A 118 -17.17 -7.69 -7.85
CA GLY A 118 -18.00 -8.12 -6.73
C GLY A 118 -17.24 -8.54 -5.47
N TRP A 119 -15.91 -8.36 -5.43
CA TRP A 119 -15.12 -8.61 -4.23
C TRP A 119 -14.96 -7.32 -3.43
N HIS A 120 -15.18 -7.42 -2.12
CA HIS A 120 -15.07 -6.28 -1.23
C HIS A 120 -13.61 -6.04 -0.83
N SER A 121 -13.10 -4.84 -1.09
CA SER A 121 -11.75 -4.44 -0.68
C SER A 121 -11.61 -4.47 0.84
N PRO A 122 -10.47 -4.94 1.38
CA PRO A 122 -10.24 -4.94 2.82
C PRO A 122 -10.20 -3.53 3.39
N VAL A 123 -10.79 -3.35 4.58
CA VAL A 123 -10.84 -2.08 5.29
C VAL A 123 -10.38 -2.28 6.73
N THR A 124 -9.60 -1.34 7.25
CA THR A 124 -9.24 -1.26 8.66
C THR A 124 -9.70 0.08 9.22
N VAL A 125 -10.38 0.06 10.35
CA VAL A 125 -10.63 1.25 11.16
C VAL A 125 -9.63 1.26 12.32
N SER A 126 -8.84 2.32 12.41
CA SER A 126 -7.87 2.54 13.48
C SER A 126 -8.32 3.69 14.36
N MET A 127 -8.36 3.49 15.66
CA MET A 127 -8.76 4.47 16.66
C MET A 127 -7.60 4.72 17.62
N ALA A 128 -7.07 5.95 17.66
CA ALA A 128 -5.95 6.34 18.52
C ALA A 128 -6.43 7.09 19.77
N TYR A 129 -6.09 6.57 20.93
CA TYR A 129 -6.37 7.15 22.25
C TYR A 129 -5.30 6.71 23.26
N GLU A 130 -5.05 7.50 24.29
CA GLU A 130 -4.13 7.18 25.40
C GLU A 130 -2.72 6.75 24.97
N GLY A 131 -2.23 7.25 23.81
CA GLY A 131 -0.90 6.89 23.28
C GLY A 131 -0.83 5.55 22.54
N GLU A 132 -1.95 4.82 22.48
CA GLU A 132 -2.09 3.52 21.83
C GLU A 132 -3.11 3.57 20.69
N ARG A 133 -3.35 2.43 20.04
CA ARG A 133 -4.39 2.30 19.02
C ARG A 133 -5.13 0.97 19.12
N THR A 134 -6.42 1.02 18.84
CA THR A 134 -7.25 -0.16 18.61
C THR A 134 -7.68 -0.20 17.15
N MET A 135 -7.67 -1.38 16.56
CA MET A 135 -8.03 -1.56 15.15
C MET A 135 -9.12 -2.62 15.00
N VAL A 136 -10.02 -2.38 14.06
CA VAL A 136 -11.00 -3.36 13.59
C VAL A 136 -10.85 -3.47 12.08
N SER A 137 -10.62 -4.67 11.59
CA SER A 137 -10.45 -4.93 10.16
C SER A 137 -11.54 -5.86 9.63
N HIS A 138 -11.95 -5.63 8.39
CA HIS A 138 -12.80 -6.52 7.62
C HIS A 138 -12.14 -6.79 6.27
N GLY A 139 -12.23 -8.05 5.81
CA GLY A 139 -11.74 -8.45 4.51
C GLY A 139 -11.92 -9.95 4.30
N HIS A 140 -11.84 -10.35 3.06
CA HIS A 140 -11.87 -11.74 2.65
C HIS A 140 -10.60 -12.09 1.88
N GLU A 141 -10.23 -13.35 1.91
CA GLU A 141 -9.15 -13.84 1.05
C GLU A 141 -9.51 -13.56 -0.43
N ALA A 142 -8.55 -13.01 -1.16
CA ALA A 142 -8.76 -12.73 -2.57
C ALA A 142 -8.89 -14.06 -3.34
N PRO A 143 -9.88 -14.21 -4.23
CA PRO A 143 -10.00 -15.39 -5.07
C PRO A 143 -8.68 -15.66 -5.81
N PRO A 144 -8.28 -16.92 -6.00
CA PRO A 144 -7.08 -17.25 -6.73
C PRO A 144 -7.13 -16.65 -8.14
N ALA A 145 -5.97 -16.23 -8.68
CA ALA A 145 -5.91 -15.78 -10.06
C ALA A 145 -6.28 -16.96 -10.97
N THR A 146 -7.26 -16.76 -11.86
CA THR A 146 -7.56 -17.73 -12.90
C THR A 146 -6.41 -17.72 -13.90
N VAL A 147 -5.62 -18.79 -13.91
CA VAL A 147 -4.59 -18.98 -14.93
C VAL A 147 -5.31 -19.32 -16.24
N PRO A 148 -5.09 -18.57 -17.34
CA PRO A 148 -5.69 -18.90 -18.62
C PRO A 148 -5.31 -20.33 -19.04
N PRO A 149 -6.21 -21.11 -19.65
CA PRO A 149 -5.88 -22.42 -20.17
C PRO A 149 -4.68 -22.31 -21.13
N GLY A 150 -3.61 -23.05 -20.86
CA GLY A 150 -2.41 -23.06 -21.71
C GLY A 150 -1.26 -22.15 -21.25
N ALA A 151 -1.41 -21.40 -20.16
CA ALA A 151 -0.26 -20.73 -19.57
C ALA A 151 0.72 -21.80 -19.01
N PRO A 152 2.05 -21.63 -19.20
CA PRO A 152 3.01 -22.55 -18.61
C PRO A 152 2.86 -22.54 -17.10
N ALA A 153 2.78 -23.72 -16.49
CA ALA A 153 2.71 -23.82 -15.03
C ALA A 153 3.94 -23.13 -14.43
N GLY A 154 3.72 -22.08 -13.67
CA GLY A 154 4.78 -21.45 -12.89
C GLY A 154 5.41 -22.50 -11.98
N ARG A 155 6.74 -22.56 -11.91
CA ARG A 155 7.43 -23.48 -10.99
C ARG A 155 6.94 -23.22 -9.57
N SER A 156 6.44 -24.27 -8.93
CA SER A 156 6.10 -24.22 -7.50
C SER A 156 7.35 -23.82 -6.69
N PRO A 157 7.24 -22.98 -5.67
CA PRO A 157 8.38 -22.66 -4.78
C PRO A 157 9.01 -23.90 -4.11
N ALA A 158 8.32 -25.03 -4.10
CA ALA A 158 8.79 -26.30 -3.54
C ALA A 158 9.86 -27.01 -4.39
N GLU A 159 10.10 -26.57 -5.65
CA GLU A 159 11.08 -27.20 -6.55
C GLU A 159 12.39 -26.43 -6.71
N ALA A 160 12.69 -25.48 -5.83
CA ALA A 160 14.03 -24.92 -5.76
C ALA A 160 15.00 -26.00 -5.23
N PRO A 161 16.14 -26.29 -5.92
CA PRO A 161 17.10 -27.25 -5.42
C PRO A 161 17.61 -26.79 -4.07
N GLY A 162 17.50 -27.69 -3.07
CA GLY A 162 17.82 -27.39 -1.67
C GLY A 162 19.22 -26.84 -1.50
N GLY A 163 19.32 -25.54 -1.20
CA GLY A 163 20.52 -24.97 -0.64
C GLY A 163 20.69 -25.50 0.79
N ALA A 164 21.82 -26.15 1.05
CA ALA A 164 22.18 -26.62 2.39
C ALA A 164 22.18 -25.44 3.38
N PRO A 165 21.72 -25.62 4.63
CA PRO A 165 21.76 -24.56 5.63
C PRO A 165 23.20 -24.17 5.92
N VAL A 166 23.49 -22.85 5.83
CA VAL A 166 24.78 -22.27 6.23
C VAL A 166 24.81 -22.28 7.76
N PRO A 167 25.81 -22.91 8.41
CA PRO A 167 25.93 -22.86 9.85
C PRO A 167 26.26 -21.46 10.34
N LEU A 168 25.47 -20.97 11.29
CA LEU A 168 25.78 -19.73 12.03
C LEU A 168 26.93 -20.01 12.99
N THR A 169 28.09 -19.39 12.76
CA THR A 169 29.20 -19.26 13.71
C THR A 169 29.12 -17.95 14.44
#